data_8e0f633fd2186d7a6bd8cfd0109dc568
#
_entry.id   8e0f633fd2186d7a6bd8cfd0109dc568
#
_cell.length_a   1.000
_cell.length_b   1.000
_cell.length_c   1.000
_cell.angle_alpha   90.00
_cell.angle_beta   90.00
_cell.angle_gamma   90.00
#
_symmetry.space_group_name_H-M   'P 1'
#
loop_
_entity.id
_entity.type
_entity.pdbx_description
1 polymer ?
#
loop_
_entity_poly.entity_id
_entity_poly.type
_entity_poly.pdbx_seq_one_letter_code
_entity_poly.pdbx_strand_id
1 'polypeptide(L)'
;FIREIIAAPAEYGFTNITGTACQPQITANSLTRNPSSWVTPDAPNTYLFADGVHPTTRAHLILSEYVISVLEAPRQIALLSNSSAVIGRARAERVATHVDGKPEADGMRWWGGLRGDSQRYDDGELYDGVTPAGTFGVDWSRGAVVFGGFGGYGSGTQDFGRNSGSFKQSDTTLGGFVGWYGEQAWVSGQLSYSWLSFDVDREVHL
;
A
#
# COMPACT_ATOMS: atom_id res chain seq x y z
N PHE A 1 -8.19 15.07 16.52
CA PHE A 1 -6.80 15.45 16.72
C PHE A 1 -6.57 16.19 18.05
N ILE A 2 -6.87 17.54 18.19
CA ILE A 2 -6.61 18.28 19.44
C ILE A 2 -7.28 17.66 20.67
N ARG A 3 -8.48 17.12 20.55
CA ARG A 3 -9.17 16.46 21.65
C ARG A 3 -8.45 15.20 22.13
N GLU A 4 -7.81 14.48 21.24
CA GLU A 4 -7.00 13.29 21.56
C GLU A 4 -5.74 13.69 22.32
N ILE A 5 -5.03 14.72 21.87
CA ILE A 5 -3.86 15.25 22.59
C ILE A 5 -4.25 15.71 24.00
N ILE A 6 -5.39 16.38 24.16
CA ILE A 6 -5.87 16.85 25.46
C ILE A 6 -6.28 15.65 26.35
N ALA A 7 -6.83 14.60 25.80
CA ALA A 7 -7.25 13.41 26.54
C ALA A 7 -6.07 12.56 27.04
N ALA A 8 -4.98 12.49 26.25
CA ALA A 8 -3.79 11.68 26.57
C ALA A 8 -2.48 12.44 26.25
N PRO A 9 -2.21 13.59 26.90
CA PRO A 9 -1.10 14.47 26.51
C PRO A 9 0.27 13.81 26.63
N ALA A 10 0.45 12.90 27.56
CA ALA A 10 1.71 12.20 27.78
C ALA A 10 2.10 11.29 26.61
N GLU A 11 1.12 10.73 25.89
CA GLU A 11 1.36 9.91 24.69
C GLU A 11 1.97 10.73 23.55
N TYR A 12 1.70 12.03 23.53
CA TYR A 12 2.23 12.97 22.56
C TYR A 12 3.47 13.75 23.07
N GLY A 13 3.96 13.40 24.28
CA GLY A 13 5.12 14.03 24.91
C GLY A 13 4.83 15.34 25.62
N PHE A 14 3.56 15.71 25.83
CA PHE A 14 3.20 16.94 26.55
C PHE A 14 3.06 16.69 28.05
N THR A 15 3.72 17.54 28.84
CA THR A 15 3.59 17.59 30.31
C THR A 15 2.69 18.74 30.77
N ASN A 16 2.43 19.71 29.90
CA ASN A 16 1.58 20.87 30.19
C ASN A 16 0.74 21.24 28.94
N ILE A 17 -0.58 21.22 29.13
CA ILE A 17 -1.56 21.55 28.08
C ILE A 17 -2.39 22.81 28.40
N THR A 18 -2.18 23.43 29.56
CA THR A 18 -2.95 24.58 30.01
C THR A 18 -2.12 25.85 30.15
N GLY A 19 -0.83 25.72 30.45
CA GLY A 19 0.09 26.84 30.55
C GLY A 19 0.76 27.14 29.21
N THR A 20 1.54 28.23 29.17
CA THR A 20 2.30 28.63 27.98
C THR A 20 3.79 28.40 28.17
N ALA A 21 4.46 27.97 27.12
CA ALA A 21 5.92 27.73 27.11
C ALA A 21 6.73 29.05 27.26
N CYS A 22 6.17 30.17 26.83
CA CYS A 22 6.82 31.46 26.88
C CYS A 22 6.35 32.29 28.08
N GLN A 23 7.26 33.10 28.64
CA GLN A 23 6.97 34.06 29.74
C GLN A 23 7.10 35.50 29.24
N PRO A 24 6.41 36.46 29.90
CA PRO A 24 5.35 36.26 30.88
C PRO A 24 4.10 35.65 30.24
N GLN A 25 3.43 34.76 30.95
CA GLN A 25 2.24 34.03 30.44
C GLN A 25 1.05 34.93 30.07
N ILE A 26 1.06 36.19 30.54
CA ILE A 26 -0.03 37.16 30.34
C ILE A 26 0.04 37.83 28.96
N THR A 27 1.17 37.75 28.25
CA THR A 27 1.33 38.35 26.92
C THR A 27 1.10 37.28 25.83
N ALA A 28 0.02 37.41 25.13
CA ALA A 28 -0.41 36.50 24.09
C ALA A 28 0.41 36.63 22.79
N ASN A 29 1.73 36.72 22.85
CA ASN A 29 2.55 36.82 21.64
C ASN A 29 3.92 36.18 21.84
N SER A 30 4.13 35.06 21.20
CA SER A 30 5.39 34.31 21.18
C SER A 30 6.35 34.74 20.06
N LEU A 31 5.95 35.63 19.14
CA LEU A 31 6.75 35.99 17.94
C LEU A 31 8.06 36.70 18.29
N THR A 32 8.11 37.41 19.42
CA THR A 32 9.31 38.13 19.89
C THR A 32 10.09 37.35 20.95
N ARG A 33 9.68 36.12 21.25
CA ARG A 33 10.30 35.31 22.29
C ARG A 33 11.52 34.56 21.76
N ASN A 34 12.44 34.29 22.67
CA ASN A 34 13.67 33.56 22.42
C ASN A 34 13.88 32.51 23.53
N PRO A 35 14.92 31.67 23.48
CA PRO A 35 15.16 30.66 24.50
C PRO A 35 15.19 31.16 25.95
N SER A 36 15.58 32.41 26.19
CA SER A 36 15.59 32.96 27.52
C SER A 36 14.20 33.31 28.07
N SER A 37 13.19 33.32 27.22
CA SER A 37 11.78 33.57 27.58
C SER A 37 11.02 32.26 27.90
N TRP A 38 11.63 31.10 27.77
CA TRP A 38 10.95 29.85 28.07
C TRP A 38 10.84 29.59 29.57
N VAL A 39 9.71 29.02 29.99
CA VAL A 39 9.48 28.67 31.41
C VAL A 39 10.44 27.57 31.88
N THR A 40 10.84 26.66 30.97
CA THR A 40 11.91 25.67 31.16
C THR A 40 12.64 25.49 29.84
N PRO A 41 13.89 25.00 29.83
CA PRO A 41 14.66 24.81 28.59
C PRO A 41 13.97 23.96 27.55
N ASP A 42 13.15 22.98 27.96
CA ASP A 42 12.44 22.06 27.10
C ASP A 42 10.95 22.41 26.87
N ALA A 43 10.54 23.58 27.27
CA ALA A 43 9.15 24.01 27.13
C ALA A 43 8.60 23.94 25.69
N PRO A 44 9.37 24.26 24.62
CA PRO A 44 8.89 24.08 23.23
C PRO A 44 8.49 22.65 22.85
N ASN A 45 9.01 21.64 23.55
CA ASN A 45 8.74 20.23 23.30
C ASN A 45 7.73 19.62 24.27
N THR A 46 7.53 20.22 25.44
CA THR A 46 6.74 19.65 26.53
C THR A 46 5.45 20.41 26.85
N TYR A 47 5.30 21.63 26.34
CA TYR A 47 4.07 22.41 26.43
C TYR A 47 3.30 22.35 25.11
N LEU A 48 1.97 22.33 25.21
CA LEU A 48 1.12 22.35 24.00
C LEU A 48 1.09 23.74 23.34
N PHE A 49 1.05 24.78 24.13
CA PHE A 49 0.96 26.17 23.66
C PHE A 49 2.22 26.98 23.97
N ALA A 50 2.70 27.74 23.00
CA ALA A 50 3.79 28.70 23.16
C ALA A 50 3.34 29.96 23.90
N ASP A 51 2.15 30.44 23.56
CA ASP A 51 1.46 31.59 24.18
C ASP A 51 -0.05 31.30 24.25
N GLY A 52 -0.88 32.30 24.43
CA GLY A 52 -2.34 32.12 24.53
C GLY A 52 -3.04 31.66 23.25
N VAL A 53 -2.34 31.61 22.13
CA VAL A 53 -2.92 31.30 20.78
C VAL A 53 -2.09 30.32 20.00
N HIS A 54 -0.77 30.46 20.02
CA HIS A 54 0.11 29.69 19.12
C HIS A 54 0.54 28.37 19.74
N PRO A 55 0.53 27.27 18.96
CA PRO A 55 1.11 25.99 19.35
C PRO A 55 2.64 26.09 19.50
N THR A 56 3.24 25.18 20.26
CA THR A 56 4.68 25.04 20.35
C THR A 56 5.28 24.33 19.12
N THR A 57 6.61 24.25 19.06
CA THR A 57 7.33 23.52 18.01
C THR A 57 6.90 22.06 17.93
N ARG A 58 6.78 21.37 19.07
CA ARG A 58 6.31 19.99 19.12
C ARG A 58 4.87 19.86 18.63
N ALA A 59 3.99 20.76 19.05
CA ALA A 59 2.60 20.75 18.61
C ALA A 59 2.46 21.02 17.10
N HIS A 60 3.28 21.91 16.54
CA HIS A 60 3.32 22.14 15.09
C HIS A 60 3.83 20.91 14.33
N LEU A 61 4.84 20.21 14.84
CA LEU A 61 5.35 18.97 14.23
C LEU A 61 4.23 17.94 14.15
N ILE A 62 3.58 17.62 15.26
CA ILE A 62 2.48 16.66 15.31
C ILE A 62 1.33 17.07 14.38
N LEU A 63 0.98 18.37 14.34
CA LEU A 63 -0.04 18.86 13.42
C LEU A 63 0.38 18.67 11.95
N SER A 64 1.64 18.93 11.61
CA SER A 64 2.14 18.75 10.26
C SER A 64 2.10 17.28 9.81
N GLU A 65 2.48 16.36 10.67
CA GLU A 65 2.43 14.91 10.41
C GLU A 65 1.00 14.42 10.23
N TYR A 66 0.08 14.91 11.08
CA TYR A 66 -1.35 14.63 10.90
C TYR A 66 -1.88 15.12 9.54
N VAL A 67 -1.57 16.36 9.16
CA VAL A 67 -1.99 16.93 7.86
C VAL A 67 -1.40 16.14 6.71
N ILE A 68 -0.12 15.80 6.77
CA ILE A 68 0.55 14.96 5.74
C ILE A 68 -0.16 13.61 5.64
N SER A 69 -0.47 12.98 6.76
CA SER A 69 -1.16 11.68 6.74
C SER A 69 -2.53 11.76 6.07
N VAL A 70 -3.28 12.83 6.27
CA VAL A 70 -4.58 13.04 5.61
C VAL A 70 -4.41 13.26 4.10
N LEU A 71 -3.38 14.01 3.69
CA LEU A 71 -3.10 14.27 2.27
C LEU A 71 -2.58 13.02 1.53
N GLU A 72 -1.80 12.18 2.21
CA GLU A 72 -1.27 10.94 1.62
C GLU A 72 -2.34 9.82 1.52
N ALA A 73 -3.40 9.86 2.32
CA ALA A 73 -4.42 8.82 2.33
C ALA A 73 -5.02 8.50 0.95
N PRO A 74 -5.47 9.47 0.15
CA PRO A 74 -6.00 9.20 -1.19
C PRO A 74 -4.96 8.59 -2.13
N ARG A 75 -3.70 9.02 -2.01
CA ARG A 75 -2.57 8.48 -2.77
C ARG A 75 -2.34 7.01 -2.45
N GLN A 76 -2.26 6.65 -1.17
CA GLN A 76 -2.09 5.27 -0.72
C GLN A 76 -3.21 4.37 -1.24
N ILE A 77 -4.47 4.81 -1.18
CA ILE A 77 -5.61 4.07 -1.75
C ILE A 77 -5.48 3.90 -3.27
N ALA A 78 -5.02 4.92 -3.99
CA ALA A 78 -4.81 4.82 -5.44
C ALA A 78 -3.73 3.79 -5.81
N LEU A 79 -2.71 3.58 -4.97
CA LEU A 79 -1.67 2.57 -5.19
C LEU A 79 -2.22 1.13 -5.19
N LEU A 80 -3.31 0.85 -4.46
CA LEU A 80 -3.94 -0.47 -4.46
C LEU A 80 -4.42 -0.87 -5.86
N SER A 81 -4.92 0.09 -6.64
CA SER A 81 -5.32 -0.15 -8.03
C SER A 81 -4.14 -0.52 -8.91
N ASN A 82 -2.98 0.12 -8.70
CA ASN A 82 -1.76 -0.23 -9.42
C ASN A 82 -1.28 -1.64 -9.09
N SER A 83 -1.22 -1.99 -7.81
CA SER A 83 -0.85 -3.34 -7.36
C SER A 83 -1.80 -4.41 -7.94
N SER A 84 -3.10 -4.14 -7.98
CA SER A 84 -4.10 -5.01 -8.63
C SER A 84 -3.79 -5.26 -10.11
N ALA A 85 -3.45 -4.19 -10.84
CA ALA A 85 -3.14 -4.27 -12.27
C ALA A 85 -1.84 -5.08 -12.52
N VAL A 86 -0.83 -4.94 -11.67
CA VAL A 86 0.42 -5.71 -11.74
C VAL A 86 0.14 -7.20 -11.57
N ILE A 87 -0.63 -7.60 -10.55
CA ILE A 87 -0.99 -9.00 -10.30
C ILE A 87 -1.81 -9.57 -11.47
N GLY A 88 -2.81 -8.83 -11.93
CA GLY A 88 -3.65 -9.25 -13.06
C GLY A 88 -2.82 -9.50 -14.34
N ARG A 89 -1.90 -8.58 -14.65
CA ARG A 89 -1.00 -8.72 -15.81
C ARG A 89 -0.08 -9.91 -15.66
N ALA A 90 0.58 -10.07 -14.51
CA ALA A 90 1.49 -11.18 -14.28
C ALA A 90 0.78 -12.55 -14.36
N ARG A 91 -0.48 -12.62 -13.95
CA ARG A 91 -1.30 -13.84 -14.11
C ARG A 91 -1.67 -14.09 -15.57
N ALA A 92 -2.06 -13.04 -16.30
CA ALA A 92 -2.36 -13.14 -17.72
C ALA A 92 -1.14 -13.57 -18.54
N GLU A 93 0.04 -13.05 -18.25
CA GLU A 93 1.30 -13.45 -18.88
C GLU A 93 1.63 -14.92 -18.62
N ARG A 94 1.36 -15.43 -17.42
CA ARG A 94 1.56 -16.85 -17.10
C ARG A 94 0.70 -17.76 -17.97
N VAL A 95 -0.56 -17.41 -18.17
CA VAL A 95 -1.48 -18.17 -19.04
C VAL A 95 -1.05 -18.01 -20.50
N ALA A 96 -0.71 -16.80 -20.93
CA ALA A 96 -0.22 -16.54 -22.28
C ALA A 96 1.00 -17.41 -22.63
N THR A 97 1.98 -17.49 -21.70
CA THR A 97 3.17 -18.35 -21.87
C THR A 97 2.78 -19.84 -22.00
N HIS A 98 1.74 -20.28 -21.27
CA HIS A 98 1.27 -21.66 -21.37
C HIS A 98 0.66 -21.97 -22.73
N VAL A 99 -0.01 -21.01 -23.35
CA VAL A 99 -0.69 -21.18 -24.67
C VAL A 99 0.14 -20.67 -25.84
N ASP A 100 1.42 -20.37 -25.65
CA ASP A 100 2.33 -19.86 -26.71
C ASP A 100 2.78 -20.95 -27.68
N GLY A 101 2.45 -22.21 -27.44
CA GLY A 101 2.79 -23.33 -28.28
C GLY A 101 1.70 -24.38 -28.36
N LYS A 102 1.59 -25.00 -29.56
CA LYS A 102 0.71 -26.17 -29.73
C LYS A 102 1.23 -27.34 -28.90
N PRO A 103 0.38 -28.04 -28.14
CA PRO A 103 0.74 -29.31 -27.50
C PRO A 103 1.19 -30.36 -28.52
N GLU A 104 2.16 -31.20 -28.14
CA GLU A 104 2.67 -32.27 -28.97
C GLU A 104 1.64 -33.37 -29.24
N ALA A 105 0.70 -33.58 -28.30
CA ALA A 105 -0.32 -34.61 -28.41
C ALA A 105 -1.70 -34.08 -28.06
N ASP A 106 -2.72 -34.64 -28.68
CA ASP A 106 -4.12 -34.41 -28.29
C ASP A 106 -4.40 -35.07 -26.93
N GLY A 107 -5.30 -34.44 -26.16
CA GLY A 107 -5.74 -34.97 -24.88
C GLY A 107 -5.80 -33.92 -23.79
N MET A 108 -6.00 -34.40 -22.57
CA MET A 108 -6.06 -33.58 -21.37
C MET A 108 -4.68 -33.40 -20.76
N ARG A 109 -4.36 -32.17 -20.35
CA ARG A 109 -3.13 -31.81 -19.64
C ARG A 109 -3.42 -31.01 -18.40
N TRP A 110 -2.61 -31.24 -17.38
CA TRP A 110 -2.56 -30.43 -16.17
C TRP A 110 -1.31 -29.57 -16.19
N TRP A 111 -1.42 -28.37 -15.76
CA TRP A 111 -0.30 -27.46 -15.65
C TRP A 111 -0.40 -26.58 -14.41
N GLY A 112 0.70 -26.04 -13.97
CA GLY A 112 0.71 -25.16 -12.83
C GLY A 112 2.08 -24.55 -12.61
N GLY A 113 2.14 -23.62 -11.69
CA GLY A 113 3.38 -22.98 -11.30
C GLY A 113 3.20 -22.07 -10.09
N LEU A 114 4.30 -21.91 -9.38
CA LEU A 114 4.45 -20.97 -8.29
C LEU A 114 5.35 -19.85 -8.78
N ARG A 115 5.15 -18.66 -8.23
CA ARG A 115 5.97 -17.48 -8.48
C ARG A 115 6.03 -16.59 -7.24
N GLY A 116 7.05 -15.75 -7.17
CA GLY A 116 7.11 -14.62 -6.27
C GLY A 116 7.09 -13.35 -7.09
N ASP A 117 6.03 -12.57 -7.00
CA ASP A 117 5.95 -11.28 -7.67
C ASP A 117 6.57 -10.21 -6.79
N SER A 118 7.79 -9.78 -7.14
CA SER A 118 8.41 -8.63 -6.51
C SER A 118 7.83 -7.37 -7.14
N GLN A 119 7.25 -6.53 -6.30
CA GLN A 119 6.73 -5.23 -6.71
C GLN A 119 7.58 -4.17 -6.02
N ARG A 120 8.19 -3.31 -6.81
CA ARG A 120 8.92 -2.16 -6.33
C ARG A 120 8.52 -0.96 -7.16
N TYR A 121 7.66 -0.12 -6.60
CA TYR A 121 7.10 1.00 -7.33
C TYR A 121 7.78 2.30 -6.93
N ASP A 122 8.28 3.04 -7.94
CA ASP A 122 9.03 4.27 -7.78
C ASP A 122 10.26 4.06 -6.85
N ASP A 123 11.09 3.04 -7.18
CA ASP A 123 12.26 2.62 -6.41
C ASP A 123 12.00 2.33 -4.92
N GLY A 124 10.74 2.00 -4.58
CA GLY A 124 10.28 1.74 -3.21
C GLY A 124 9.80 2.97 -2.46
N GLU A 125 9.82 4.16 -3.07
CA GLU A 125 9.30 5.37 -2.44
C GLU A 125 7.78 5.36 -2.28
N LEU A 126 7.07 4.58 -3.11
CA LEU A 126 5.62 4.45 -3.04
C LEU A 126 5.20 3.18 -2.31
N TYR A 127 5.67 2.04 -2.76
CA TYR A 127 5.57 0.76 -2.03
C TYR A 127 6.56 -0.26 -2.59
N ASP A 128 6.91 -1.24 -1.77
CA ASP A 128 7.65 -2.43 -2.19
C ASP A 128 7.21 -3.66 -1.40
N GLY A 129 7.48 -4.84 -1.95
CA GLY A 129 7.21 -6.11 -1.31
C GLY A 129 7.16 -7.28 -2.29
N VAL A 130 6.89 -8.44 -1.76
CA VAL A 130 6.82 -9.69 -2.52
C VAL A 130 5.48 -10.37 -2.30
N THR A 131 4.81 -10.74 -3.39
CA THR A 131 3.57 -11.50 -3.36
C THR A 131 3.81 -12.90 -3.92
N PRO A 132 3.92 -13.94 -3.09
CA PRO A 132 3.89 -15.31 -3.55
C PRO A 132 2.52 -15.62 -4.15
N ALA A 133 2.52 -16.30 -5.30
CA ALA A 133 1.29 -16.68 -5.99
C ALA A 133 1.43 -18.04 -6.68
N GLY A 134 0.32 -18.78 -6.73
CA GLY A 134 0.18 -20.03 -7.44
C GLY A 134 -0.88 -19.94 -8.54
N THR A 135 -0.66 -20.64 -9.63
CA THR A 135 -1.66 -20.82 -10.68
C THR A 135 -1.68 -22.29 -11.06
N PHE A 136 -2.88 -22.84 -11.23
CA PHE A 136 -3.11 -24.22 -11.64
C PHE A 136 -4.21 -24.25 -12.69
N GLY A 137 -4.05 -25.09 -13.72
CA GLY A 137 -5.02 -25.20 -14.79
C GLY A 137 -5.10 -26.58 -15.41
N VAL A 138 -6.13 -26.75 -16.20
CA VAL A 138 -6.37 -27.95 -17.02
C VAL A 138 -6.78 -27.50 -18.41
N ASP A 139 -6.26 -28.16 -19.41
CA ASP A 139 -6.66 -27.97 -20.81
C ASP A 139 -6.85 -29.26 -21.56
N TRP A 140 -7.55 -29.13 -22.65
CA TRP A 140 -7.77 -30.19 -23.64
C TRP A 140 -7.30 -29.71 -25.01
N SER A 141 -6.53 -30.54 -25.67
CA SER A 141 -6.08 -30.34 -27.04
C SER A 141 -6.80 -31.30 -27.99
N ARG A 142 -7.31 -30.78 -29.11
CA ARG A 142 -7.93 -31.57 -30.17
C ARG A 142 -7.62 -30.96 -31.53
N GLY A 143 -6.74 -31.60 -32.28
CA GLY A 143 -6.29 -31.09 -33.57
C GLY A 143 -5.62 -29.72 -33.47
N ALA A 144 -6.20 -28.72 -34.09
CA ALA A 144 -5.67 -27.36 -34.09
C ALA A 144 -6.16 -26.52 -32.89
N VAL A 145 -7.02 -27.03 -32.02
CA VAL A 145 -7.67 -26.25 -30.97
C VAL A 145 -7.23 -26.73 -29.61
N VAL A 146 -6.92 -25.77 -28.72
CA VAL A 146 -6.70 -26.00 -27.30
C VAL A 146 -7.66 -25.09 -26.53
N PHE A 147 -8.29 -25.63 -25.51
CA PHE A 147 -9.13 -24.84 -24.59
C PHE A 147 -8.96 -25.34 -23.15
N GLY A 148 -9.09 -24.45 -22.21
CA GLY A 148 -8.88 -24.84 -20.83
C GLY A 148 -9.39 -23.80 -19.84
N GLY A 149 -9.29 -24.20 -18.57
CA GLY A 149 -9.59 -23.35 -17.43
C GLY A 149 -8.43 -23.32 -16.45
N PHE A 150 -8.38 -22.27 -15.66
CA PHE A 150 -7.37 -22.11 -14.62
C PHE A 150 -7.91 -21.39 -13.39
N GLY A 151 -7.27 -21.66 -12.28
CA GLY A 151 -7.46 -20.93 -11.03
C GLY A 151 -6.13 -20.49 -10.48
N GLY A 152 -6.14 -19.45 -9.67
CA GLY A 152 -4.95 -18.96 -9.01
C GLY A 152 -5.25 -18.26 -7.71
N TYR A 153 -4.25 -18.26 -6.84
CA TYR A 153 -4.28 -17.56 -5.56
C TYR A 153 -2.92 -16.92 -5.30
N GLY A 154 -2.97 -15.72 -4.73
CA GLY A 154 -1.78 -15.02 -4.27
C GLY A 154 -2.10 -14.25 -2.98
N SER A 155 -1.11 -14.11 -2.13
CA SER A 155 -1.22 -13.27 -0.93
C SER A 155 0.16 -12.77 -0.53
N GLY A 156 0.27 -11.47 -0.23
CA GLY A 156 1.51 -10.85 0.21
C GLY A 156 1.27 -9.51 0.86
N THR A 157 2.28 -9.04 1.60
CA THR A 157 2.28 -7.72 2.20
C THR A 157 3.23 -6.83 1.43
N GLN A 158 2.81 -5.59 1.23
CA GLN A 158 3.59 -4.53 0.60
C GLN A 158 3.75 -3.41 1.62
N ASP A 159 4.96 -2.91 1.78
CA ASP A 159 5.24 -1.79 2.67
C ASP A 159 5.11 -0.49 1.90
N PHE A 160 4.38 0.48 2.44
CA PHE A 160 4.37 1.83 1.89
C PHE A 160 5.72 2.50 2.13
N GLY A 161 6.18 3.25 1.16
CA GLY A 161 7.39 4.02 1.29
C GLY A 161 7.35 4.99 2.48
N ARG A 162 8.54 5.41 2.93
CA ARG A 162 8.70 6.34 4.06
C ARG A 162 8.13 5.84 5.39
N ASN A 163 8.08 4.53 5.60
CA ASN A 163 7.54 3.91 6.81
C ASN A 163 6.11 4.37 7.16
N SER A 164 5.28 4.58 6.15
CA SER A 164 3.91 5.07 6.35
C SER A 164 2.87 3.95 6.49
N GLY A 165 3.33 2.75 6.86
CA GLY A 165 2.50 1.56 7.07
C GLY A 165 2.63 0.54 5.96
N SER A 166 1.66 -0.35 5.84
CA SER A 166 1.66 -1.43 4.87
C SER A 166 0.26 -1.75 4.36
N PHE A 167 0.17 -2.55 3.31
CA PHE A 167 -1.08 -3.18 2.94
C PHE A 167 -0.86 -4.66 2.61
N LYS A 168 -1.74 -5.48 3.11
CA LYS A 168 -1.83 -6.88 2.73
C LYS A 168 -2.81 -7.00 1.58
N GLN A 169 -2.36 -7.68 0.53
CA GLN A 169 -3.19 -7.98 -0.62
C GLN A 169 -3.36 -9.48 -0.75
N SER A 170 -4.57 -9.91 -1.07
CA SER A 170 -4.84 -11.28 -1.51
C SER A 170 -5.70 -11.26 -2.76
N ASP A 171 -5.45 -12.22 -3.66
CA ASP A 171 -6.23 -12.40 -4.86
C ASP A 171 -6.63 -13.86 -5.05
N THR A 172 -7.85 -14.07 -5.52
CA THR A 172 -8.32 -15.35 -6.03
C THR A 172 -8.80 -15.13 -7.45
N THR A 173 -8.29 -15.90 -8.38
CA THR A 173 -8.61 -15.75 -9.82
C THR A 173 -9.17 -17.04 -10.37
N LEU A 174 -10.20 -16.93 -11.21
CA LEU A 174 -10.68 -18.01 -12.07
C LEU A 174 -10.76 -17.49 -13.50
N GLY A 175 -10.42 -18.36 -14.47
CA GLY A 175 -10.45 -17.98 -15.86
C GLY A 175 -10.45 -19.16 -16.81
N GLY A 176 -10.59 -18.83 -18.08
CA GLY A 176 -10.50 -19.79 -19.19
C GLY A 176 -9.74 -19.20 -20.36
N PHE A 177 -9.29 -20.06 -21.24
CA PHE A 177 -8.59 -19.69 -22.45
C PHE A 177 -8.92 -20.62 -23.59
N VAL A 178 -8.68 -20.14 -24.82
CA VAL A 178 -8.76 -20.90 -26.05
C VAL A 178 -7.60 -20.49 -26.97
N GLY A 179 -7.02 -21.45 -27.64
CA GLY A 179 -5.99 -21.24 -28.67
C GLY A 179 -6.33 -22.03 -29.93
N TRP A 180 -6.05 -21.43 -31.09
CA TRP A 180 -6.10 -22.10 -32.39
C TRP A 180 -4.69 -22.01 -33.02
N TYR A 181 -4.20 -23.15 -33.52
CA TYR A 181 -2.85 -23.31 -34.05
C TYR A 181 -2.90 -23.85 -35.45
N GLY A 182 -2.74 -22.98 -36.43
CA GLY A 182 -2.60 -23.34 -37.85
C GLY A 182 -1.15 -23.58 -38.21
N GLU A 183 -0.93 -23.92 -39.51
CA GLU A 183 0.43 -24.21 -40.02
C GLU A 183 1.35 -22.98 -40.07
N GLN A 184 0.80 -21.80 -40.31
CA GLN A 184 1.56 -20.56 -40.50
C GLN A 184 1.26 -19.46 -39.48
N ALA A 185 0.20 -19.64 -38.68
CA ALA A 185 -0.22 -18.69 -37.71
C ALA A 185 -0.98 -19.35 -36.58
N TRP A 186 -0.96 -18.71 -35.40
CA TRP A 186 -1.77 -19.12 -34.27
C TRP A 186 -2.41 -17.87 -33.61
N VAL A 187 -3.49 -18.10 -32.92
CA VAL A 187 -4.16 -17.08 -32.14
C VAL A 187 -4.69 -17.69 -30.84
N SER A 188 -4.54 -16.96 -29.74
CA SER A 188 -5.13 -17.33 -28.46
C SER A 188 -5.84 -16.16 -27.80
N GLY A 189 -6.81 -16.49 -26.96
CA GLY A 189 -7.51 -15.54 -26.14
C GLY A 189 -7.77 -16.10 -24.76
N GLN A 190 -7.80 -15.25 -23.74
CA GLN A 190 -8.12 -15.62 -22.38
C GLN A 190 -9.04 -14.58 -21.74
N LEU A 191 -9.84 -15.06 -20.80
CA LEU A 191 -10.69 -14.23 -19.96
C LEU A 191 -10.59 -14.76 -18.53
N SER A 192 -10.43 -13.84 -17.58
CA SER A 192 -10.42 -14.18 -16.15
C SER A 192 -11.10 -13.13 -15.31
N TYR A 193 -11.56 -13.58 -14.16
CA TYR A 193 -12.10 -12.72 -13.11
C TYR A 193 -11.33 -12.95 -11.82
N SER A 194 -10.97 -11.86 -11.15
CA SER A 194 -10.22 -11.90 -9.90
C SER A 194 -10.99 -11.18 -8.80
N TRP A 195 -11.11 -11.86 -7.66
CA TRP A 195 -11.53 -11.24 -6.40
C TRP A 195 -10.29 -10.79 -5.66
N LEU A 196 -10.28 -9.52 -5.31
CA LEU A 196 -9.15 -8.89 -4.62
C LEU A 196 -9.62 -8.43 -3.23
N SER A 197 -8.79 -8.65 -2.25
CA SER A 197 -8.98 -8.13 -0.88
C SER A 197 -7.74 -7.37 -0.46
N PHE A 198 -7.96 -6.22 0.16
CA PHE A 198 -6.91 -5.38 0.72
C PHE A 198 -7.21 -5.12 2.19
N ASP A 199 -6.18 -5.28 3.01
CA ASP A 199 -6.16 -4.88 4.41
C ASP A 199 -5.04 -3.85 4.55
N VAL A 200 -5.40 -2.62 4.93
CA VAL A 200 -4.48 -1.47 4.90
C VAL A 200 -4.24 -1.00 6.31
N ASP A 201 -3.00 -1.07 6.74
CA ASP A 201 -2.53 -0.54 8.00
C ASP A 201 -1.68 0.72 7.71
N ARG A 202 -2.16 1.87 8.19
CA ARG A 202 -1.52 3.15 7.97
C ARG A 202 -0.84 3.60 9.25
N GLU A 203 0.43 3.87 9.17
CA GLU A 203 1.21 4.38 10.27
C GLU A 203 1.31 5.92 10.18
N VAL A 204 0.93 6.59 11.26
CA VAL A 204 1.04 8.03 11.42
C VAL A 204 2.05 8.27 12.52
N HIS A 205 3.22 8.78 12.17
CA HIS A 205 4.24 9.16 13.15
C HIS A 205 3.84 10.48 13.81
N LEU A 206 3.41 10.43 15.08
CA LEU A 206 2.99 11.59 15.86
C LEU A 206 3.97 11.88 17.01
#